data_88cbe155ccdc2c2746454a73c1b8cae0
#
_entry.id   88cbe155ccdc2c2746454a73c1b8cae0
#
_cell.length_a   1.000
_cell.length_b   1.000
_cell.length_c   1.000
_cell.angle_alpha   90.00
_cell.angle_beta   90.00
_cell.angle_gamma   90.00
#
_symmetry.space_group_name_H-M   'P 1'
#
loop_
_entity.id
_entity.type
_entity.pdbx_description
1 polymer ?
#
loop_
_entity_poly.entity_id
_entity_poly.type
_entity_poly.pdbx_seq_one_letter_code
_entity_poly.pdbx_strand_id
1 'polypeptide(L)'
;PLFRLGIEPDAVVCEEAQSVIAPFFLGANGKRFRVFAGITSWPKLFDLCGADICYFSPHYDDTVFFDSLVARRILPQVMPPLGSVGLTATKIALMLRKTDRVPVCVTGLDFSYRAGTTHARGAEAHTSRLASSFKTAPAANYDAAFSPFMQKIIGKGNIPFFTSPALFSYAQTFRAYFSESPNLFDAGTTGIELGIPQKDVNDLIRESGNTIGAERDRRKKDANGAETIVGQKDSENDIART
;
A
#
# COMPACT_ATOMS: atom_id res chain seq x y z
N PRO A 1 3.69 -7.48 12.61
CA PRO A 1 3.81 -8.81 11.97
C PRO A 1 5.01 -8.91 11.01
N LEU A 2 5.21 -7.93 10.09
CA LEU A 2 6.29 -7.96 9.09
C LEU A 2 7.68 -8.07 9.73
N PHE A 3 7.98 -7.25 10.74
CA PHE A 3 9.27 -7.30 11.45
C PHE A 3 9.55 -8.66 12.10
N ARG A 4 8.51 -9.37 12.59
CA ARG A 4 8.67 -10.75 13.13
C ARG A 4 9.06 -11.75 12.04
N LEU A 5 8.78 -11.44 10.78
CA LEU A 5 9.16 -12.25 9.61
C LEU A 5 10.48 -11.78 8.98
N GLY A 6 11.17 -10.79 9.58
CA GLY A 6 12.37 -10.21 9.02
C GLY A 6 12.13 -9.29 7.81
N ILE A 7 10.88 -8.90 7.57
CA ILE A 7 10.51 -8.01 6.48
C ILE A 7 10.48 -6.58 7.00
N GLU A 8 11.30 -5.72 6.44
CA GLU A 8 11.31 -4.29 6.70
C GLU A 8 10.56 -3.57 5.56
N PRO A 9 9.41 -2.93 5.84
CA PRO A 9 8.70 -2.17 4.82
C PRO A 9 9.44 -0.86 4.52
N ASP A 10 9.44 -0.41 3.28
CA ASP A 10 9.94 0.91 2.87
C ASP A 10 9.05 2.02 3.41
N ALA A 11 7.75 1.77 3.47
CA ALA A 11 6.76 2.69 3.97
C ALA A 11 5.55 1.99 4.62
N VAL A 12 4.88 2.72 5.50
CA VAL A 12 3.63 2.30 6.16
C VAL A 12 2.60 3.42 6.01
N VAL A 13 1.35 3.07 5.72
CA VAL A 13 0.24 4.02 5.67
C VAL A 13 -0.62 3.86 6.93
N CYS A 14 -0.97 4.95 7.57
CA CYS A 14 -1.79 4.98 8.79
C CYS A 14 -2.88 6.05 8.69
N GLU A 15 -4.12 5.67 9.01
CA GLU A 15 -5.28 6.58 9.08
C GLU A 15 -6.05 6.40 10.39
N GLU A 16 -5.59 5.50 11.28
CA GLU A 16 -6.31 5.19 12.51
C GLU A 16 -6.08 6.27 13.57
N ALA A 17 -7.20 6.88 14.02
CA ALA A 17 -7.21 7.93 15.03
C ALA A 17 -7.13 7.43 16.48
N GLN A 18 -7.36 6.13 16.69
CA GLN A 18 -7.44 5.55 18.03
C GLN A 18 -6.16 4.84 18.44
N SER A 19 -5.94 4.73 19.73
CA SER A 19 -4.78 4.04 20.32
C SER A 19 -4.73 2.53 20.02
N VAL A 20 -5.78 1.96 19.47
CA VAL A 20 -5.84 0.56 19.02
C VAL A 20 -4.77 0.23 17.96
N ILE A 21 -4.21 1.26 17.32
CA ILE A 21 -3.12 1.10 16.34
C ILE A 21 -1.76 0.81 17.02
N ALA A 22 -1.55 1.19 18.29
CA ALA A 22 -0.27 1.08 18.97
C ALA A 22 0.37 -0.33 18.92
N PRO A 23 -0.38 -1.43 19.17
CA PRO A 23 0.18 -2.78 19.11
C PRO A 23 0.75 -3.17 17.75
N PHE A 24 0.27 -2.57 16.65
CA PHE A 24 0.77 -2.85 15.29
C PHE A 24 2.18 -2.30 15.06
N PHE A 25 2.60 -1.31 15.85
CA PHE A 25 3.92 -0.69 15.78
C PHE A 25 4.91 -1.20 16.84
N LEU A 26 4.53 -2.20 17.63
CA LEU A 26 5.45 -2.85 18.56
C LEU A 26 6.64 -3.47 17.79
N GLY A 27 7.85 -3.11 18.22
CA GLY A 27 9.08 -3.52 17.55
C GLY A 27 9.48 -2.67 16.35
N ALA A 28 8.77 -1.57 16.07
CA ALA A 28 9.14 -0.61 15.03
C ALA A 28 10.22 0.38 15.50
N ASN A 29 10.44 0.51 16.81
CA ASN A 29 11.43 1.43 17.34
C ASN A 29 12.85 1.13 16.83
N GLY A 30 13.55 2.16 16.37
CA GLY A 30 14.88 2.03 15.77
C GLY A 30 14.92 1.50 14.35
N LYS A 31 13.76 1.19 13.74
CA LYS A 31 13.65 0.78 12.33
C LYS A 31 13.50 2.01 11.42
N ARG A 32 14.07 1.90 10.22
CA ARG A 32 14.01 2.97 9.21
C ARG A 32 12.94 2.65 8.18
N PHE A 33 11.83 3.35 8.25
CA PHE A 33 10.76 3.31 7.25
C PHE A 33 10.03 4.66 7.25
N ARG A 34 9.31 4.95 6.19
CA ARG A 34 8.49 6.16 6.10
C ARG A 34 7.07 5.87 6.55
N VAL A 35 6.45 6.81 7.24
CA VAL A 35 5.02 6.74 7.57
C VAL A 35 4.27 7.80 6.76
N PHE A 36 3.31 7.36 5.97
CA PHE A 36 2.30 8.22 5.39
C PHE A 36 1.11 8.23 6.35
N ALA A 37 0.88 9.36 7.00
CA ALA A 37 -0.13 9.49 8.04
C ALA A 37 -1.22 10.47 7.63
N GLY A 38 -2.48 10.06 7.76
CA GLY A 38 -3.59 11.01 7.73
C GLY A 38 -3.46 12.00 8.90
N ILE A 39 -3.83 13.26 8.68
CA ILE A 39 -3.72 14.31 9.73
C ILE A 39 -4.53 14.00 10.98
N THR A 40 -5.48 13.07 10.90
CA THR A 40 -6.30 12.58 12.02
C THR A 40 -5.74 11.32 12.67
N SER A 41 -4.60 10.80 12.22
CA SER A 41 -3.97 9.63 12.81
C SER A 41 -3.59 9.86 14.26
N TRP A 42 -3.59 8.79 15.06
CA TRP A 42 -3.28 8.85 16.48
C TRP A 42 -1.91 9.51 16.75
N PRO A 43 -1.86 10.65 17.49
CA PRO A 43 -0.64 11.47 17.56
C PRO A 43 0.55 10.75 18.20
N LYS A 44 0.31 9.89 19.21
CA LYS A 44 1.38 9.14 19.89
C LYS A 44 2.04 8.06 19.01
N LEU A 45 1.50 7.78 17.83
CA LEU A 45 2.14 6.88 16.88
C LEU A 45 3.57 7.32 16.54
N PHE A 46 3.79 8.62 16.46
CA PHE A 46 5.06 9.22 16.06
C PHE A 46 6.15 9.05 17.12
N ASP A 47 5.77 8.99 18.40
CA ASP A 47 6.68 8.70 19.50
C ASP A 47 7.14 7.23 19.49
N LEU A 48 6.33 6.34 18.90
CA LEU A 48 6.61 4.91 18.91
C LEU A 48 7.60 4.46 17.82
N CYS A 49 7.66 5.15 16.70
CA CYS A 49 8.41 4.64 15.55
C CYS A 49 9.62 5.48 15.15
N GLY A 50 9.75 6.74 15.59
CA GLY A 50 10.89 7.60 15.23
C GLY A 50 11.13 7.73 13.71
N ALA A 51 10.08 7.55 12.92
CA ALA A 51 10.13 7.45 11.46
C ALA A 51 9.97 8.83 10.80
N ASP A 52 10.43 8.93 9.55
CA ASP A 52 10.07 10.06 8.69
C ASP A 52 8.56 10.03 8.40
N ILE A 53 7.87 11.14 8.69
CA ILE A 53 6.43 11.23 8.55
C ILE A 53 6.06 12.16 7.42
N CYS A 54 5.24 11.66 6.50
CA CYS A 54 4.59 12.42 5.45
C CYS A 54 3.10 12.48 5.74
N TYR A 55 2.59 13.68 6.00
CA TYR A 55 1.16 13.85 6.26
C TYR A 55 0.37 13.99 4.97
N PHE A 56 -0.86 13.48 4.98
CA PHE A 56 -1.88 13.76 3.99
C PHE A 56 -3.21 14.06 4.69
N SER A 57 -4.11 14.74 3.98
CA SER A 57 -5.45 15.07 4.47
C SER A 57 -6.48 14.28 3.67
N PRO A 58 -7.20 13.31 4.25
CA PRO A 58 -8.39 12.80 3.60
C PRO A 58 -9.42 13.91 3.41
N HIS A 59 -10.07 13.94 2.25
CA HIS A 59 -11.15 14.89 1.99
C HIS A 59 -12.45 14.31 2.54
N TYR A 60 -12.90 14.84 3.67
CA TYR A 60 -14.06 14.29 4.38
C TYR A 60 -15.36 14.98 4.04
N ASP A 61 -15.31 16.22 3.56
CA ASP A 61 -16.52 17.03 3.36
C ASP A 61 -16.29 18.19 2.38
N ASP A 62 -17.30 18.49 1.58
CA ASP A 62 -17.33 19.59 0.61
C ASP A 62 -17.83 20.88 1.30
N THR A 63 -17.08 21.37 2.31
CA THR A 63 -17.40 22.63 2.99
C THR A 63 -16.55 23.78 2.47
N VAL A 64 -17.12 24.98 2.42
CA VAL A 64 -16.40 26.23 2.07
C VAL A 64 -15.19 26.43 2.97
N PHE A 65 -15.28 26.02 4.24
CA PHE A 65 -14.15 26.10 5.16
C PHE A 65 -13.01 25.20 4.71
N PHE A 66 -13.30 23.92 4.42
CA PHE A 66 -12.28 22.96 3.98
C PHE A 66 -11.64 23.40 2.67
N ASP A 67 -12.45 23.82 1.70
CA ASP A 67 -11.98 24.35 0.42
C ASP A 67 -11.05 25.58 0.60
N SER A 68 -11.38 26.44 1.57
CA SER A 68 -10.53 27.61 1.88
C SER A 68 -9.16 27.21 2.42
N LEU A 69 -9.08 26.14 3.22
CA LEU A 69 -7.81 25.61 3.73
C LEU A 69 -6.96 24.97 2.61
N VAL A 70 -7.61 24.26 1.69
CA VAL A 70 -6.97 23.68 0.50
C VAL A 70 -6.41 24.80 -0.39
N ALA A 71 -7.24 25.79 -0.73
CA ALA A 71 -6.86 26.93 -1.58
C ALA A 71 -5.69 27.73 -1.00
N ARG A 72 -5.63 27.88 0.32
CA ARG A 72 -4.53 28.54 1.04
C ARG A 72 -3.30 27.65 1.27
N ARG A 73 -3.33 26.40 0.80
CA ARG A 73 -2.25 25.41 1.00
C ARG A 73 -1.89 25.19 2.47
N ILE A 74 -2.86 25.28 3.37
CA ILE A 74 -2.68 25.00 4.81
C ILE A 74 -2.69 23.51 5.06
N LEU A 75 -3.52 22.76 4.31
CA LEU A 75 -3.58 21.31 4.40
C LEU A 75 -2.46 20.66 3.59
N PRO A 76 -1.92 19.52 4.06
CA PRO A 76 -1.02 18.70 3.25
C PRO A 76 -1.79 18.10 2.05
N GLN A 77 -1.12 17.27 1.24
CA GLN A 77 -1.71 16.63 0.07
C GLN A 77 -3.11 16.07 0.38
N VAL A 78 -4.11 16.57 -0.33
CA VAL A 78 -5.49 16.10 -0.16
C VAL A 78 -5.70 14.80 -0.93
N MET A 79 -6.32 13.83 -0.27
CA MET A 79 -6.60 12.50 -0.80
C MET A 79 -8.11 12.27 -0.84
N PRO A 80 -8.65 11.55 -1.84
CA PRO A 80 -10.07 11.21 -1.85
C PRO A 80 -10.43 10.34 -0.64
N PRO A 81 -11.69 10.39 -0.16
CA PRO A 81 -12.15 9.60 0.98
C PRO A 81 -12.40 8.15 0.54
N LEU A 82 -11.36 7.33 0.55
CA LEU A 82 -11.40 5.95 0.03
C LEU A 82 -11.98 4.94 1.04
N GLY A 83 -12.16 5.34 2.30
CA GLY A 83 -12.82 4.54 3.34
C GLY A 83 -12.01 3.39 3.92
N SER A 84 -10.88 3.04 3.32
CA SER A 84 -10.01 1.97 3.81
C SER A 84 -8.55 2.34 3.60
N VAL A 85 -7.72 2.13 4.62
CA VAL A 85 -6.27 2.38 4.55
C VAL A 85 -5.57 1.59 3.42
N GLY A 86 -6.09 0.41 3.06
CA GLY A 86 -5.57 -0.37 1.94
C GLY A 86 -5.79 0.32 0.58
N LEU A 87 -6.92 0.99 0.40
CA LEU A 87 -7.20 1.80 -0.79
C LEU A 87 -6.29 3.03 -0.83
N THR A 88 -6.15 3.71 0.31
CA THR A 88 -5.25 4.86 0.44
C THR A 88 -3.81 4.46 0.16
N ALA A 89 -3.35 3.33 0.67
CA ALA A 89 -2.02 2.78 0.39
C ALA A 89 -1.81 2.50 -1.11
N THR A 90 -2.82 1.92 -1.77
CA THR A 90 -2.80 1.71 -3.23
C THR A 90 -2.68 3.04 -3.98
N LYS A 91 -3.45 4.04 -3.59
CA LYS A 91 -3.38 5.39 -4.20
C LYS A 91 -2.02 6.02 -4.00
N ILE A 92 -1.46 5.96 -2.80
CA ILE A 92 -0.12 6.48 -2.51
C ILE A 92 0.94 5.75 -3.35
N ALA A 93 0.88 4.42 -3.44
CA ALA A 93 1.80 3.65 -4.27
C ALA A 93 1.75 4.07 -5.74
N LEU A 94 0.56 4.29 -6.28
CA LEU A 94 0.37 4.81 -7.64
C LEU A 94 0.93 6.22 -7.82
N MET A 95 0.83 7.09 -6.82
CA MET A 95 1.38 8.45 -6.85
C MET A 95 2.90 8.48 -6.74
N LEU A 96 3.50 7.54 -6.03
CA LEU A 96 4.95 7.48 -5.81
C LEU A 96 5.72 6.91 -7.00
N ARG A 97 5.07 6.25 -7.94
CA ARG A 97 5.75 5.72 -9.12
C ARG A 97 6.23 6.85 -10.04
N LYS A 98 7.40 6.69 -10.61
CA LYS A 98 8.01 7.69 -11.51
C LYS A 98 7.21 7.88 -12.81
N THR A 99 6.65 6.82 -13.33
CA THR A 99 5.84 6.79 -14.54
C THR A 99 4.77 5.72 -14.42
N ASP A 100 3.71 5.82 -15.22
CA ASP A 100 2.65 4.81 -15.28
C ASP A 100 3.11 3.44 -15.79
N ARG A 101 4.33 3.34 -16.30
CA ARG A 101 4.94 2.07 -16.71
C ARG A 101 5.44 1.24 -15.55
N VAL A 102 5.72 1.87 -14.40
CA VAL A 102 6.14 1.14 -13.19
C VAL A 102 4.95 0.38 -12.63
N PRO A 103 5.03 -0.96 -12.53
CA PRO A 103 3.92 -1.75 -12.03
C PRO A 103 3.72 -1.50 -10.53
N VAL A 104 2.47 -1.48 -10.11
CA VAL A 104 2.04 -1.55 -8.71
C VAL A 104 1.30 -2.86 -8.52
N CYS A 105 1.60 -3.55 -7.44
CA CYS A 105 1.01 -4.84 -7.12
C CYS A 105 0.34 -4.75 -5.75
N VAL A 106 -0.93 -5.12 -5.68
CA VAL A 106 -1.66 -5.22 -4.42
C VAL A 106 -1.77 -6.67 -3.99
N THR A 107 -1.61 -6.92 -2.71
CA THR A 107 -1.83 -8.22 -2.09
C THR A 107 -2.45 -8.06 -0.72
N GLY A 108 -3.25 -9.03 -0.29
CA GLY A 108 -3.91 -8.99 1.02
C GLY A 108 -5.11 -8.04 1.12
N LEU A 109 -5.58 -7.46 0.01
CA LEU A 109 -6.83 -6.70 -0.06
C LEU A 109 -7.99 -7.66 -0.41
N ASP A 110 -8.22 -8.63 0.45
CA ASP A 110 -9.21 -9.67 0.20
C ASP A 110 -10.65 -9.17 0.34
N PHE A 111 -10.91 -8.16 1.16
CA PHE A 111 -12.21 -7.63 1.54
C PHE A 111 -13.23 -8.70 1.93
N SER A 112 -12.71 -9.83 2.36
CA SER A 112 -13.44 -11.01 2.75
C SER A 112 -12.59 -11.90 3.65
N TYR A 113 -13.18 -12.90 4.26
CA TYR A 113 -12.49 -13.82 5.15
C TYR A 113 -13.12 -15.21 5.09
N ARG A 114 -12.38 -16.22 5.51
CA ARG A 114 -12.91 -17.56 5.73
C ARG A 114 -13.56 -17.67 7.10
N ALA A 115 -14.53 -18.54 7.25
CA ALA A 115 -15.16 -18.81 8.54
C ALA A 115 -14.10 -19.03 9.63
N GLY A 116 -14.22 -18.32 10.74
CA GLY A 116 -13.29 -18.41 11.88
C GLY A 116 -11.94 -17.69 11.69
N THR A 117 -11.69 -17.02 10.55
CA THR A 117 -10.39 -16.39 10.25
C THR A 117 -10.60 -15.00 9.66
N THR A 118 -10.97 -14.02 10.49
CA THR A 118 -11.21 -12.64 10.06
C THR A 118 -9.94 -11.84 9.78
N HIS A 119 -8.79 -12.28 10.27
CA HIS A 119 -7.50 -11.63 10.09
C HIS A 119 -6.42 -12.67 9.77
N ALA A 120 -5.37 -12.23 9.12
CA ALA A 120 -4.20 -13.06 8.86
C ALA A 120 -3.59 -13.57 10.17
N ARG A 121 -3.04 -14.79 10.13
CA ARG A 121 -2.36 -15.39 11.29
C ARG A 121 -1.18 -14.50 11.70
N GLY A 122 -1.07 -14.18 12.99
CA GLY A 122 -0.03 -13.30 13.52
C GLY A 122 -0.35 -11.79 13.40
N ALA A 123 -1.49 -11.40 12.82
CA ALA A 123 -1.98 -10.04 12.95
C ALA A 123 -2.32 -9.73 14.42
N GLU A 124 -2.12 -8.49 14.85
CA GLU A 124 -2.34 -8.09 16.25
C GLU A 124 -3.78 -8.33 16.70
N ALA A 125 -4.75 -8.03 15.85
CA ALA A 125 -6.16 -8.30 16.14
C ALA A 125 -6.43 -9.81 16.42
N HIS A 126 -5.71 -10.71 15.75
CA HIS A 126 -5.80 -12.15 16.01
C HIS A 126 -5.14 -12.52 17.35
N THR A 127 -3.97 -11.95 17.63
CA THR A 127 -3.23 -12.18 18.87
C THR A 127 -4.02 -11.68 20.10
N SER A 128 -4.61 -10.48 20.01
CA SER A 128 -5.42 -9.91 21.08
C SER A 128 -6.68 -10.73 21.37
N ARG A 129 -7.33 -11.26 20.34
CA ARG A 129 -8.49 -12.16 20.52
C ARG A 129 -8.10 -13.50 21.14
N LEU A 130 -6.97 -14.07 20.75
CA LEU A 130 -6.46 -15.29 21.38
C LEU A 130 -6.12 -15.05 22.85
N ALA A 131 -5.52 -13.90 23.19
CA ALA A 131 -5.18 -13.53 24.56
C ALA A 131 -6.42 -13.34 25.45
N SER A 132 -7.56 -12.94 24.87
CA SER A 132 -8.83 -12.80 25.59
C SER A 132 -9.67 -14.09 25.64
N SER A 133 -9.22 -15.17 25.01
CA SER A 133 -9.89 -16.47 25.03
C SER A 133 -9.47 -17.27 26.26
N PHE A 134 -10.42 -17.81 27.04
CA PHE A 134 -10.16 -18.62 28.20
C PHE A 134 -11.19 -19.76 28.30
N LYS A 135 -10.97 -20.69 29.22
CA LYS A 135 -11.75 -21.94 29.32
C LYS A 135 -13.28 -21.74 29.35
N THR A 136 -13.76 -20.65 29.96
CA THR A 136 -15.20 -20.34 30.06
C THR A 136 -15.69 -19.40 28.97
N ALA A 137 -14.79 -18.83 28.12
CA ALA A 137 -15.11 -18.03 26.94
C ALA A 137 -14.18 -18.38 25.78
N PRO A 138 -14.22 -19.64 25.28
CA PRO A 138 -13.31 -20.08 24.21
C PRO A 138 -13.68 -19.53 22.84
N ALA A 139 -14.91 -19.05 22.68
CA ALA A 139 -15.50 -18.71 21.39
C ALA A 139 -15.31 -17.24 20.98
N ALA A 140 -14.63 -16.40 21.77
CA ALA A 140 -14.43 -14.97 21.45
C ALA A 140 -13.80 -14.72 20.06
N ASN A 141 -13.05 -15.70 19.55
CA ASN A 141 -12.47 -15.62 18.22
C ASN A 141 -13.49 -15.95 17.11
N TYR A 142 -14.53 -16.71 17.41
CA TYR A 142 -15.56 -17.08 16.45
C TYR A 142 -16.66 -16.04 16.34
N ASP A 143 -17.04 -15.37 17.44
CA ASP A 143 -18.09 -14.36 17.44
C ASP A 143 -17.80 -13.22 16.45
N ALA A 144 -16.55 -12.83 16.34
CA ALA A 144 -16.13 -11.83 15.34
C ALA A 144 -16.22 -12.31 13.91
N ALA A 145 -16.17 -13.64 13.67
CA ALA A 145 -16.24 -14.24 12.33
C ALA A 145 -17.68 -14.53 11.91
N PHE A 146 -18.63 -14.51 12.84
CA PHE A 146 -20.04 -14.82 12.60
C PHE A 146 -20.95 -13.64 12.97
N SER A 147 -20.61 -12.46 12.45
CA SER A 147 -21.48 -11.29 12.58
C SER A 147 -22.84 -11.55 11.92
N PRO A 148 -23.97 -11.08 12.50
CA PRO A 148 -25.31 -11.24 11.93
C PRO A 148 -25.47 -10.57 10.56
N PHE A 149 -24.58 -9.62 10.20
CA PHE A 149 -24.58 -8.93 8.89
C PHE A 149 -23.62 -9.55 7.86
N MET A 150 -23.07 -10.69 8.18
CA MET A 150 -22.15 -11.42 7.30
C MET A 150 -22.90 -11.99 6.09
N GLN A 151 -22.29 -11.81 4.92
CA GLN A 151 -22.79 -12.36 3.65
C GLN A 151 -21.81 -13.39 3.10
N LYS A 152 -22.35 -14.49 2.62
CA LYS A 152 -21.57 -15.51 1.89
C LYS A 152 -21.43 -15.07 0.43
N ILE A 153 -20.23 -15.07 -0.06
CA ILE A 153 -19.88 -14.71 -1.44
C ILE A 153 -19.01 -15.79 -2.07
N ILE A 154 -18.98 -15.82 -3.39
CA ILE A 154 -17.98 -16.59 -4.14
C ILE A 154 -16.89 -15.60 -4.57
N GLY A 155 -15.67 -15.87 -4.20
CA GLY A 155 -14.49 -15.07 -4.55
C GLY A 155 -13.58 -15.75 -5.56
N LYS A 156 -12.34 -15.32 -5.60
CA LYS A 156 -11.29 -15.83 -6.48
C LYS A 156 -11.18 -17.34 -6.39
N GLY A 157 -10.91 -17.97 -7.53
CA GLY A 157 -10.82 -19.44 -7.62
C GLY A 157 -12.12 -20.19 -7.34
N ASN A 158 -13.27 -19.52 -7.43
CA ASN A 158 -14.59 -20.09 -7.13
C ASN A 158 -14.74 -20.62 -5.70
N ILE A 159 -14.01 -19.99 -4.76
CA ILE A 159 -13.99 -20.38 -3.35
C ILE A 159 -15.02 -19.56 -2.56
N PRO A 160 -15.79 -20.18 -1.63
CA PRO A 160 -16.70 -19.45 -0.78
C PRO A 160 -15.96 -18.70 0.33
N PHE A 161 -16.30 -17.42 0.49
CA PHE A 161 -15.83 -16.51 1.54
C PHE A 161 -17.02 -15.85 2.24
N PHE A 162 -16.72 -15.14 3.30
CA PHE A 162 -17.65 -14.25 4.00
C PHE A 162 -17.15 -12.82 3.89
N THR A 163 -18.08 -11.89 3.76
CA THR A 163 -17.81 -10.45 3.77
C THR A 163 -18.83 -9.74 4.64
N SER A 164 -18.48 -8.56 5.12
CA SER A 164 -19.43 -7.63 5.77
C SER A 164 -19.85 -6.54 4.77
N PRO A 165 -20.96 -5.81 5.04
CA PRO A 165 -21.35 -4.67 4.21
C PRO A 165 -20.22 -3.65 4.01
N ALA A 166 -19.45 -3.36 5.07
CA ALA A 166 -18.32 -2.44 5.01
C ALA A 166 -17.21 -2.97 4.08
N LEU A 167 -16.78 -4.22 4.26
CA LEU A 167 -15.75 -4.83 3.41
C LEU A 167 -16.19 -4.90 1.95
N PHE A 168 -17.45 -5.25 1.71
CA PHE A 168 -18.00 -5.27 0.37
C PHE A 168 -18.02 -3.88 -0.27
N SER A 169 -18.40 -2.84 0.48
CA SER A 169 -18.35 -1.45 0.04
C SER A 169 -16.91 -1.04 -0.33
N TYR A 170 -15.91 -1.42 0.46
CA TYR A 170 -14.50 -1.15 0.13
C TYR A 170 -14.06 -1.82 -1.17
N ALA A 171 -14.50 -3.05 -1.42
CA ALA A 171 -14.21 -3.73 -2.69
C ALA A 171 -14.86 -3.02 -3.88
N GLN A 172 -16.09 -2.52 -3.73
CA GLN A 172 -16.77 -1.72 -4.75
C GLN A 172 -16.05 -0.38 -4.99
N THR A 173 -15.65 0.31 -3.92
CA THR A 173 -14.86 1.55 -4.01
C THR A 173 -13.53 1.29 -4.71
N PHE A 174 -12.84 0.19 -4.39
CA PHE A 174 -11.60 -0.19 -5.07
C PHE A 174 -11.82 -0.32 -6.59
N ARG A 175 -12.84 -1.05 -7.01
CA ARG A 175 -13.17 -1.20 -8.44
C ARG A 175 -13.47 0.15 -9.10
N ALA A 176 -14.29 0.98 -8.46
CA ALA A 176 -14.66 2.28 -9.01
C ALA A 176 -13.45 3.22 -9.21
N TYR A 177 -12.48 3.18 -8.29
CA TYR A 177 -11.33 4.08 -8.35
C TYR A 177 -10.13 3.56 -9.14
N PHE A 178 -9.96 2.22 -9.22
CA PHE A 178 -8.68 1.65 -9.65
C PHE A 178 -8.78 0.70 -10.85
N SER A 179 -10.00 0.32 -11.32
CA SER A 179 -10.14 -0.64 -12.43
C SER A 179 -9.44 -0.21 -13.72
N GLU A 180 -9.35 1.09 -13.97
CA GLU A 180 -8.70 1.65 -15.17
C GLU A 180 -7.25 2.12 -14.90
N SER A 181 -6.71 1.85 -13.72
CA SER A 181 -5.34 2.27 -13.38
C SER A 181 -4.31 1.47 -14.17
N PRO A 182 -3.47 2.12 -14.99
CA PRO A 182 -2.49 1.42 -15.81
C PRO A 182 -1.45 0.73 -14.93
N ASN A 183 -1.07 -0.50 -15.30
CA ASN A 183 -0.05 -1.29 -14.61
C ASN A 183 -0.29 -1.48 -13.10
N LEU A 184 -1.55 -1.55 -12.69
CA LEU A 184 -1.97 -1.98 -11.37
C LEU A 184 -2.44 -3.44 -11.47
N PHE A 185 -1.87 -4.31 -10.64
CA PHE A 185 -2.12 -5.75 -10.65
C PHE A 185 -2.53 -6.27 -9.28
N ASP A 186 -3.38 -7.27 -9.30
CA ASP A 186 -3.78 -8.04 -8.13
C ASP A 186 -2.93 -9.32 -8.03
N ALA A 187 -2.09 -9.42 -7.02
CA ALA A 187 -1.33 -10.63 -6.73
C ALA A 187 -1.97 -11.50 -5.64
N GLY A 188 -3.13 -11.10 -5.13
CA GLY A 188 -3.88 -11.90 -4.17
C GLY A 188 -4.54 -13.10 -4.84
N THR A 189 -4.39 -14.27 -4.24
CA THR A 189 -5.01 -15.52 -4.71
C THR A 189 -6.36 -15.83 -4.05
N THR A 190 -6.74 -15.01 -3.06
CA THR A 190 -7.97 -15.19 -2.26
C THR A 190 -8.78 -13.91 -2.22
N GLY A 191 -10.01 -14.01 -1.72
CA GLY A 191 -10.86 -12.84 -1.51
C GLY A 191 -11.76 -12.49 -2.69
N ILE A 192 -12.31 -11.27 -2.62
CA ILE A 192 -13.18 -10.71 -3.66
C ILE A 192 -12.34 -10.32 -4.88
N GLU A 193 -12.87 -10.54 -6.09
CA GLU A 193 -12.27 -10.01 -7.32
C GLU A 193 -12.18 -8.48 -7.25
N LEU A 194 -10.99 -7.92 -7.48
CA LEU A 194 -10.76 -6.47 -7.37
C LEU A 194 -11.07 -5.69 -8.65
N GLY A 195 -11.34 -6.38 -9.77
CA GLY A 195 -11.64 -5.72 -11.06
C GLY A 195 -10.39 -5.18 -11.78
N ILE A 196 -9.21 -5.59 -11.37
CA ILE A 196 -7.93 -5.33 -12.02
C ILE A 196 -7.27 -6.65 -12.44
N PRO A 197 -6.32 -6.64 -13.41
CA PRO A 197 -5.66 -7.85 -13.86
C PRO A 197 -4.94 -8.59 -12.73
N GLN A 198 -5.11 -9.91 -12.67
CA GLN A 198 -4.33 -10.77 -11.78
C GLN A 198 -2.94 -11.05 -12.38
N LYS A 199 -1.92 -11.03 -11.54
CA LYS A 199 -0.56 -11.37 -11.95
C LYS A 199 0.25 -11.92 -10.78
N ASP A 200 1.05 -12.94 -11.05
CA ASP A 200 1.95 -13.50 -10.04
C ASP A 200 3.08 -12.49 -9.71
N VAL A 201 3.40 -12.36 -8.43
CA VAL A 201 4.47 -11.46 -7.96
C VAL A 201 5.82 -11.81 -8.58
N ASN A 202 6.13 -13.09 -8.74
CA ASN A 202 7.42 -13.51 -9.29
C ASN A 202 7.55 -13.12 -10.77
N ASP A 203 6.45 -13.17 -11.52
CA ASP A 203 6.44 -12.72 -12.91
C ASP A 203 6.64 -11.20 -13.00
N LEU A 204 6.00 -10.44 -12.12
CA LEU A 204 6.21 -8.99 -12.02
C LEU A 204 7.66 -8.62 -11.67
N ILE A 205 8.27 -9.34 -10.74
CA ILE A 205 9.67 -9.14 -10.36
C ILE A 205 10.60 -9.45 -11.54
N ARG A 206 10.38 -10.53 -12.25
CA ARG A 206 11.18 -10.91 -13.44
C ARG A 206 11.09 -9.87 -14.55
N GLU A 207 9.89 -9.40 -14.85
CA GLU A 207 9.66 -8.36 -15.86
C GLU A 207 10.31 -7.03 -15.46
N SER A 208 10.15 -6.63 -14.20
CA SER A 208 10.76 -5.40 -13.67
C SER A 208 12.29 -5.49 -13.66
N GLY A 209 12.85 -6.64 -13.29
CA GLY A 209 14.30 -6.89 -13.34
C GLY A 209 14.88 -6.76 -14.74
N ASN A 210 14.20 -7.30 -15.73
CA ASN A 210 14.59 -7.19 -17.13
C ASN A 210 14.52 -5.73 -17.64
N THR A 211 13.49 -4.98 -17.23
CA THR A 211 13.33 -3.57 -17.60
C THR A 211 14.43 -2.69 -16.99
N ILE A 212 14.74 -2.89 -15.70
CA ILE A 212 15.82 -2.16 -15.00
C ILE A 212 17.19 -2.50 -15.62
N GLY A 213 17.43 -3.75 -15.95
CA GLY A 213 18.64 -4.19 -16.65
C GLY A 213 18.81 -3.49 -18.00
N ALA A 214 17.77 -3.48 -18.82
CA ALA A 214 17.76 -2.83 -20.12
C ALA A 214 17.95 -1.30 -20.05
N GLU A 215 17.36 -0.64 -19.05
CA GLU A 215 17.57 0.80 -18.83
C GLU A 215 19.01 1.12 -18.35
N ARG A 216 19.57 0.29 -17.49
CA ARG A 216 20.98 0.42 -17.06
C ARG A 216 21.95 0.30 -18.25
N ASP A 217 21.71 -0.66 -19.13
CA ASP A 217 22.53 -0.88 -20.30
C ASP A 217 22.40 0.25 -21.34
N ARG A 218 21.18 0.81 -21.51
CA ARG A 218 20.98 2.01 -22.32
C ARG A 218 21.75 3.20 -21.77
N ARG A 219 21.64 3.50 -20.48
CA ARG A 219 22.37 4.61 -19.85
C ARG A 219 23.88 4.47 -19.95
N LYS A 220 24.43 3.24 -19.88
CA LYS A 220 25.85 2.98 -20.09
C LYS A 220 26.27 3.23 -21.53
N LYS A 221 25.45 2.84 -22.51
CA LYS A 221 25.71 3.11 -23.94
C LYS A 221 25.67 4.61 -24.25
N ASP A 222 24.69 5.33 -23.68
CA ASP A 222 24.56 6.77 -23.87
C ASP A 222 25.74 7.53 -23.24
N ALA A 223 26.20 7.13 -22.04
CA ALA A 223 27.37 7.70 -21.40
C ALA A 223 28.67 7.45 -22.19
N ASN A 224 28.88 6.22 -22.66
CA ASN A 224 30.06 5.90 -23.50
C ASN A 224 29.99 6.58 -24.87
N GLY A 225 28.82 6.77 -25.46
CA GLY A 225 28.62 7.51 -26.70
C GLY A 225 28.94 9.00 -26.53
N ALA A 226 28.62 9.59 -25.37
CA ALA A 226 28.94 10.98 -25.08
C ALA A 226 30.45 11.22 -24.89
N GLU A 227 31.18 10.31 -24.25
CA GLU A 227 32.64 10.37 -24.13
C GLU A 227 33.36 10.25 -25.46
N THR A 228 32.83 9.44 -26.38
CA THR A 228 33.43 9.28 -27.73
C THR A 228 33.28 10.57 -28.58
N ILE A 229 32.17 11.31 -28.41
CA ILE A 229 31.93 12.57 -29.13
C ILE A 229 32.80 13.70 -28.58
N VAL A 230 33.06 13.72 -27.26
CA VAL A 230 33.96 14.73 -26.65
C VAL A 230 35.42 14.48 -27.07
N GLY A 231 35.87 13.22 -27.07
CA GLY A 231 37.22 12.87 -27.51
C GLY A 231 37.52 13.15 -28.97
N GLN A 232 36.53 13.11 -29.89
CA GLN A 232 36.70 13.51 -31.28
C GLN A 232 36.81 15.03 -31.48
N LYS A 233 36.11 15.84 -30.69
CA LYS A 233 36.21 17.31 -30.76
C LYS A 233 37.54 17.86 -30.27
N ASP A 234 38.16 17.23 -29.30
CA ASP A 234 39.48 17.65 -28.79
C ASP A 234 40.60 17.30 -29.76
N SER A 235 40.49 16.21 -30.54
CA SER A 235 41.46 15.84 -31.55
C SER A 235 41.41 16.70 -32.83
N GLU A 236 40.27 17.27 -33.19
CA GLU A 236 40.16 18.21 -34.35
C GLU A 236 40.65 19.62 -34.03
N ASN A 237 40.61 20.05 -32.75
CA ASN A 237 41.12 21.36 -32.34
C ASN A 237 42.65 21.44 -32.19
N ASP A 238 43.35 20.31 -32.02
CA ASP A 238 44.83 20.27 -31.95
C ASP A 238 45.48 20.28 -33.32
N ILE A 239 44.80 19.89 -34.41
CA ILE A 239 45.32 19.91 -35.75
C ILE A 239 45.23 21.33 -36.40
N ALA A 240 44.43 22.23 -35.84
CA ALA A 240 44.26 23.60 -36.36
C ALA A 240 45.25 24.64 -35.71
N ARG A 241 46.22 24.20 -34.89
CA ARG A 241 47.23 25.04 -34.24
C ARG A 241 48.66 24.73 -34.58
N THR A 242 48.92 23.97 -35.61
CA THR A 242 50.24 23.81 -36.27
C THR A 242 50.16 24.32 -37.70
#